data_523a78e3fe7fb9aa064e2763238f8dd5
#
_entry.id   523a78e3fe7fb9aa064e2763238f8dd5
#
_cell.length_a   1.000
_cell.length_b   1.000
_cell.length_c   1.000
_cell.angle_alpha   90.00
_cell.angle_beta   90.00
_cell.angle_gamma   90.00
#
_symmetry.space_group_name_H-M   'P 1'
#
loop_
_entity.id
_entity.type
_entity.pdbx_description
1 polymer ?
#
loop_
_entity_poly.entity_id
_entity_poly.type
_entity_poly.pdbx_seq_one_letter_code
_entity_poly.pdbx_strand_id
1 'polypeptide(L)'
;MRLQAKPPGQDGDERRNKLSTQPIVPQDPVNTAANELAEQFDADVFLYNSTIYRPIDDELISECCKRKRRPNAILILVSEGGDPDAAYRIARCFQQHYKNTTCIVPGYCKSAGTMIAMGAHELVMSDSGELGPLDVQMAKKDEIWESESGLTVMAALVALHEKSFSAFEHFLLTLKRGSRSVSFKMASEIAVRLTTGLFTPIFQHIDPIHIGEASRSQLIGRHYGLRLTFFSKNM
;
A
#
# COMPACT_ATOMS: atom_id res chain seq x y z
N MET A 1 -66.63 -32.96 -47.65
CA MET A 1 -66.84 -33.03 -49.12
C MET A 1 -66.35 -31.77 -49.72
N ARG A 2 -65.54 -31.86 -50.75
CA ARG A 2 -64.82 -30.94 -51.63
C ARG A 2 -63.36 -30.69 -51.23
N LEU A 3 -62.56 -31.47 -51.93
CA LEU A 3 -61.17 -31.27 -52.31
C LEU A 3 -61.06 -30.02 -53.23
N GLN A 4 -60.09 -29.15 -53.01
CA GLN A 4 -59.60 -28.27 -54.03
C GLN A 4 -58.09 -28.29 -54.05
N ALA A 5 -57.57 -28.46 -55.24
CA ALA A 5 -56.21 -28.74 -55.60
C ALA A 5 -55.28 -27.51 -55.45
N LYS A 6 -54.02 -27.84 -55.23
CA LYS A 6 -52.88 -26.92 -55.22
C LYS A 6 -52.33 -26.78 -56.66
N PRO A 7 -51.98 -25.57 -57.12
CA PRO A 7 -51.19 -25.39 -58.34
C PRO A 7 -49.68 -25.51 -58.03
N PRO A 8 -48.83 -25.95 -59.00
CA PRO A 8 -47.39 -26.17 -58.81
C PRO A 8 -46.57 -24.96 -59.19
N GLY A 9 -45.41 -24.87 -58.48
CA GLY A 9 -44.16 -24.43 -59.08
C GLY A 9 -43.85 -22.97 -59.07
N GLN A 10 -42.84 -22.59 -58.22
CA GLN A 10 -41.73 -21.78 -58.72
C GLN A 10 -40.56 -21.98 -57.72
N ASP A 11 -39.57 -22.71 -58.20
CA ASP A 11 -38.19 -22.70 -57.61
C ASP A 11 -37.60 -21.32 -57.85
N GLY A 12 -37.31 -20.63 -56.78
CA GLY A 12 -36.56 -19.40 -56.77
C GLY A 12 -35.50 -19.49 -55.69
N ASP A 13 -34.31 -19.84 -56.13
CA ASP A 13 -33.06 -19.81 -55.37
C ASP A 13 -32.80 -18.40 -54.85
N GLU A 14 -33.18 -18.13 -53.60
CA GLU A 14 -32.70 -16.97 -52.82
C GLU A 14 -31.88 -17.48 -51.64
N ARG A 15 -30.63 -17.85 -51.90
CA ARG A 15 -29.60 -17.84 -50.89
C ARG A 15 -29.33 -16.41 -50.47
N ARG A 16 -30.20 -15.86 -49.66
CA ARG A 16 -29.93 -14.62 -48.91
C ARG A 16 -28.88 -14.93 -47.88
N ASN A 17 -27.67 -14.50 -48.21
CA ASN A 17 -26.55 -14.28 -47.37
C ASN A 17 -27.00 -13.46 -46.14
N LYS A 18 -27.42 -14.15 -45.07
CA LYS A 18 -27.64 -13.50 -43.78
C LYS A 18 -26.25 -13.18 -43.20
N LEU A 19 -25.67 -12.03 -43.59
CA LEU A 19 -24.70 -11.37 -42.76
C LEU A 19 -25.38 -11.20 -41.40
N SER A 20 -24.98 -12.02 -40.43
CA SER A 20 -25.29 -11.81 -39.03
C SER A 20 -24.53 -10.54 -38.57
N THR A 21 -25.13 -9.39 -38.74
CA THR A 21 -24.74 -8.20 -38.04
C THR A 21 -25.06 -8.46 -36.56
N GLN A 22 -24.09 -9.04 -35.83
CA GLN A 22 -24.11 -9.00 -34.39
C GLN A 22 -24.14 -7.52 -34.01
N PRO A 23 -25.02 -7.09 -33.08
CA PRO A 23 -24.99 -5.75 -32.60
C PRO A 23 -23.58 -5.46 -32.07
N ILE A 24 -22.92 -4.43 -32.60
CA ILE A 24 -21.67 -3.91 -32.07
C ILE A 24 -22.03 -3.38 -30.69
N VAL A 25 -21.84 -4.20 -29.67
CA VAL A 25 -21.87 -3.76 -28.28
C VAL A 25 -20.71 -2.76 -28.17
N PRO A 26 -20.96 -1.50 -27.77
CA PRO A 26 -19.88 -0.54 -27.57
C PRO A 26 -18.85 -1.19 -26.61
N GLN A 27 -17.66 -1.46 -27.11
CA GLN A 27 -16.61 -1.98 -26.25
C GLN A 27 -16.28 -0.87 -25.24
N ASP A 28 -16.36 -1.21 -23.97
CA ASP A 28 -15.93 -0.33 -22.90
C ASP A 28 -14.45 0.06 -23.15
N PRO A 29 -14.14 1.36 -23.29
CA PRO A 29 -12.78 1.80 -23.60
C PRO A 29 -11.73 1.28 -22.59
N VAL A 30 -12.13 1.03 -21.34
CA VAL A 30 -11.25 0.44 -20.32
C VAL A 30 -10.90 -1.01 -20.68
N ASN A 31 -11.89 -1.80 -21.10
CA ASN A 31 -11.66 -3.19 -21.50
C ASN A 31 -10.83 -3.27 -22.79
N THR A 32 -11.00 -2.33 -23.71
CA THR A 32 -10.19 -2.27 -24.95
C THR A 32 -8.73 -2.01 -24.62
N ALA A 33 -8.45 -0.97 -23.81
CA ALA A 33 -7.09 -0.65 -23.39
C ALA A 33 -6.43 -1.79 -22.56
N ALA A 34 -7.20 -2.43 -21.68
CA ALA A 34 -6.71 -3.58 -20.91
C ALA A 34 -6.34 -4.77 -21.82
N ASN A 35 -7.13 -5.04 -22.85
CA ASN A 35 -6.83 -6.10 -23.81
C ASN A 35 -5.59 -5.78 -24.66
N GLU A 36 -5.42 -4.54 -25.10
CA GLU A 36 -4.23 -4.10 -25.83
C GLU A 36 -2.96 -4.28 -24.97
N LEU A 37 -2.99 -3.85 -23.70
CA LEU A 37 -1.90 -4.09 -22.76
C LEU A 37 -1.63 -5.59 -22.55
N ALA A 38 -2.69 -6.38 -22.38
CA ALA A 38 -2.59 -7.82 -22.17
C ALA A 38 -1.91 -8.52 -23.36
N GLU A 39 -2.23 -8.13 -24.59
CA GLU A 39 -1.62 -8.68 -25.80
C GLU A 39 -0.18 -8.22 -25.98
N GLN A 40 0.08 -6.93 -25.79
CA GLN A 40 1.39 -6.33 -25.99
C GLN A 40 2.46 -6.90 -25.04
N PHE A 41 2.09 -7.16 -23.79
CA PHE A 41 3.02 -7.59 -22.74
C PHE A 41 2.88 -9.07 -22.34
N ASP A 42 2.04 -9.82 -23.03
CA ASP A 42 1.68 -11.21 -22.68
C ASP A 42 1.39 -11.34 -21.17
N ALA A 43 0.53 -10.45 -20.67
CA ALA A 43 0.24 -10.30 -19.26
C ALA A 43 -1.27 -10.28 -18.97
N ASP A 44 -1.68 -10.85 -17.84
CA ASP A 44 -3.00 -10.61 -17.27
C ASP A 44 -3.02 -9.24 -16.62
N VAL A 45 -4.06 -8.44 -16.91
CA VAL A 45 -4.16 -7.05 -16.43
C VAL A 45 -5.17 -6.96 -15.27
N PHE A 46 -4.72 -6.40 -14.16
CA PHE A 46 -5.52 -6.15 -12.96
C PHE A 46 -5.55 -4.66 -12.68
N LEU A 47 -6.75 -4.14 -12.37
CA LEU A 47 -6.95 -2.78 -11.89
C LEU A 47 -7.42 -2.83 -10.45
N TYR A 48 -6.65 -2.24 -9.55
CA TYR A 48 -7.00 -2.07 -8.15
C TYR A 48 -7.02 -0.59 -7.77
N ASN A 49 -8.20 -0.08 -7.46
CA ASN A 49 -8.39 1.30 -7.05
C ASN A 49 -9.31 1.33 -5.82
N SER A 50 -8.74 1.04 -4.66
CA SER A 50 -9.47 1.00 -3.39
C SER A 50 -8.52 0.98 -2.20
N THR A 51 -9.08 1.12 -0.98
CA THR A 51 -8.38 0.82 0.27
C THR A 51 -8.14 -0.69 0.39
N ILE A 52 -6.99 -1.08 0.92
CA ILE A 52 -6.58 -2.47 1.10
C ILE A 52 -7.10 -2.96 2.45
N TYR A 53 -8.02 -3.92 2.44
CA TYR A 53 -8.60 -4.52 3.64
C TYR A 53 -9.15 -5.92 3.37
N ARG A 54 -9.43 -6.66 4.43
CA ARG A 54 -10.14 -7.94 4.32
C ARG A 54 -11.67 -7.70 4.23
N PRO A 55 -12.40 -8.38 3.34
CA PRO A 55 -12.03 -9.55 2.55
C PRO A 55 -11.58 -9.27 1.11
N ILE A 56 -11.31 -8.02 0.73
CA ILE A 56 -10.93 -7.67 -0.67
C ILE A 56 -9.68 -8.42 -1.14
N ASP A 57 -8.72 -8.66 -0.23
CA ASP A 57 -7.54 -9.46 -0.54
C ASP A 57 -7.92 -10.90 -0.97
N ASP A 58 -8.89 -11.54 -0.31
CA ASP A 58 -9.36 -12.87 -0.67
C ASP A 58 -10.05 -12.87 -2.04
N GLU A 59 -10.81 -11.83 -2.37
CA GLU A 59 -11.45 -11.65 -3.67
C GLU A 59 -10.40 -11.51 -4.78
N LEU A 60 -9.43 -10.61 -4.61
CA LEU A 60 -8.37 -10.39 -5.60
C LEU A 60 -7.51 -11.65 -5.80
N ILE A 61 -7.16 -12.35 -4.73
CA ILE A 61 -6.40 -13.60 -4.77
C ILE A 61 -7.21 -14.68 -5.51
N SER A 62 -8.50 -14.80 -5.23
CA SER A 62 -9.40 -15.73 -5.91
C SER A 62 -9.49 -15.43 -7.41
N GLU A 63 -9.65 -14.16 -7.79
CA GLU A 63 -9.69 -13.74 -9.18
C GLU A 63 -8.35 -13.99 -9.90
N CYS A 64 -7.23 -13.67 -9.24
CA CYS A 64 -5.90 -13.98 -9.74
C CYS A 64 -5.74 -15.46 -10.07
N CYS A 65 -6.14 -16.36 -9.15
CA CYS A 65 -6.04 -17.80 -9.34
C CYS A 65 -6.97 -18.32 -10.44
N LYS A 66 -8.21 -17.82 -10.51
CA LYS A 66 -9.24 -18.30 -11.45
C LYS A 66 -9.02 -17.80 -12.88
N ARG A 67 -8.51 -16.57 -13.03
CA ARG A 67 -8.42 -15.89 -14.33
C ARG A 67 -7.02 -15.91 -14.94
N LYS A 68 -6.05 -16.53 -14.29
CA LYS A 68 -4.71 -16.67 -14.83
C LYS A 68 -4.72 -17.33 -16.21
N ARG A 69 -4.27 -16.60 -17.22
CA ARG A 69 -4.16 -17.07 -18.62
C ARG A 69 -2.78 -16.89 -19.19
N ARG A 70 -2.01 -15.92 -18.68
CA ARG A 70 -0.73 -15.49 -19.20
C ARG A 70 0.39 -15.69 -18.16
N PRO A 71 1.65 -15.75 -18.61
CA PRO A 71 2.77 -15.97 -17.68
C PRO A 71 3.09 -14.74 -16.83
N ASN A 72 2.75 -13.53 -17.32
CA ASN A 72 3.05 -12.27 -16.66
C ASN A 72 1.76 -11.60 -16.14
N ALA A 73 1.91 -10.64 -15.23
CA ALA A 73 0.83 -9.80 -14.75
C ALA A 73 1.20 -8.32 -14.79
N ILE A 74 0.21 -7.48 -15.08
CA ILE A 74 0.27 -6.02 -14.90
C ILE A 74 -0.77 -5.68 -13.85
N LEU A 75 -0.31 -5.07 -12.76
CA LEU A 75 -1.18 -4.54 -11.71
C LEU A 75 -1.16 -3.01 -11.75
N ILE A 76 -2.27 -2.40 -12.14
CA ILE A 76 -2.47 -0.95 -12.06
C ILE A 76 -3.03 -0.67 -10.66
N LEU A 77 -2.24 0.03 -9.83
CA LEU A 77 -2.51 0.17 -8.41
C LEU A 77 -2.65 1.63 -8.01
N VAL A 78 -3.83 1.97 -7.47
CA VAL A 78 -4.11 3.25 -6.80
C VAL A 78 -4.71 2.93 -5.44
N SER A 79 -4.06 3.35 -4.35
CA SER A 79 -4.53 3.05 -3.00
C SER A 79 -3.96 4.00 -1.96
N GLU A 80 -4.77 4.38 -1.00
CA GLU A 80 -4.31 5.08 0.21
C GLU A 80 -3.65 4.15 1.23
N GLY A 81 -3.65 2.85 0.96
CA GLY A 81 -3.11 1.85 1.85
C GLY A 81 -4.19 1.06 2.59
N GLY A 82 -3.90 0.65 3.81
CA GLY A 82 -4.79 -0.13 4.67
C GLY A 82 -4.09 -1.26 5.41
N ASP A 83 -4.68 -2.44 5.43
CA ASP A 83 -4.19 -3.61 6.17
C ASP A 83 -2.88 -4.17 5.55
N PRO A 84 -1.76 -4.15 6.28
CA PRO A 84 -0.49 -4.67 5.80
C PRO A 84 -0.48 -6.20 5.60
N ASP A 85 -1.26 -6.95 6.36
CA ASP A 85 -1.37 -8.39 6.19
C ASP A 85 -2.08 -8.74 4.88
N ALA A 86 -3.15 -8.01 4.55
CA ALA A 86 -3.85 -8.14 3.27
C ALA A 86 -2.94 -7.77 2.10
N ALA A 87 -2.19 -6.67 2.20
CA ALA A 87 -1.23 -6.24 1.19
C ALA A 87 -0.13 -7.27 0.95
N TYR A 88 0.44 -7.82 2.02
CA TYR A 88 1.44 -8.88 1.94
C TYR A 88 0.91 -10.11 1.21
N ARG A 89 -0.30 -10.55 1.52
CA ARG A 89 -0.95 -11.70 0.86
C ARG A 89 -1.18 -11.46 -0.63
N ILE A 90 -1.65 -10.26 -1.00
CA ILE A 90 -1.82 -9.86 -2.40
C ILE A 90 -0.48 -9.92 -3.15
N ALA A 91 0.56 -9.26 -2.63
CA ALA A 91 1.88 -9.26 -3.24
C ALA A 91 2.44 -10.67 -3.41
N ARG A 92 2.31 -11.52 -2.39
CA ARG A 92 2.73 -12.93 -2.45
C ARG A 92 1.94 -13.74 -3.46
N CYS A 93 0.66 -13.47 -3.63
CA CYS A 93 -0.15 -14.12 -4.66
C CYS A 93 0.44 -13.86 -6.06
N PHE A 94 0.72 -12.60 -6.39
CA PHE A 94 1.32 -12.26 -7.68
C PHE A 94 2.71 -12.91 -7.87
N GLN A 95 3.57 -12.87 -6.85
CA GLN A 95 4.89 -13.50 -6.90
C GLN A 95 4.85 -15.03 -7.09
N GLN A 96 3.82 -15.69 -6.58
CA GLN A 96 3.67 -17.14 -6.69
C GLN A 96 3.03 -17.59 -8.00
N HIS A 97 2.13 -16.77 -8.55
CA HIS A 97 1.35 -17.17 -9.71
C HIS A 97 1.92 -16.66 -11.03
N TYR A 98 2.72 -15.58 -11.03
CA TYR A 98 3.24 -14.99 -12.26
C TYR A 98 4.77 -15.02 -12.30
N LYS A 99 5.30 -15.19 -13.51
CA LYS A 99 6.75 -15.18 -13.74
C LYS A 99 7.33 -13.79 -13.54
N ASN A 100 6.64 -12.78 -14.08
CA ASN A 100 6.96 -11.37 -13.89
C ASN A 100 5.67 -10.62 -13.56
N THR A 101 5.78 -9.67 -12.66
CA THR A 101 4.70 -8.75 -12.28
C THR A 101 5.20 -7.33 -12.42
N THR A 102 4.53 -6.53 -13.24
CA THR A 102 4.77 -5.11 -13.37
C THR A 102 3.69 -4.38 -12.60
N CYS A 103 4.07 -3.56 -11.63
CA CYS A 103 3.16 -2.68 -10.91
C CYS A 103 3.20 -1.28 -11.53
N ILE A 104 2.06 -0.77 -11.98
CA ILE A 104 1.92 0.57 -12.53
C ILE A 104 1.22 1.45 -11.49
N VAL A 105 1.87 2.54 -11.11
CA VAL A 105 1.36 3.52 -10.13
C VAL A 105 1.07 4.83 -10.84
N PRO A 106 -0.18 5.05 -11.31
CA PRO A 106 -0.54 6.26 -12.04
C PRO A 106 -0.82 7.47 -11.15
N GLY A 107 -1.00 7.28 -9.86
CA GLY A 107 -1.32 8.32 -8.88
C GLY A 107 -0.78 7.96 -7.51
N TYR A 108 -1.58 8.17 -6.47
CA TYR A 108 -1.15 7.85 -5.11
C TYR A 108 -1.17 6.34 -4.83
N CYS A 109 -0.10 5.89 -4.14
CA CYS A 109 0.04 4.52 -3.65
C CYS A 109 0.75 4.58 -2.29
N LYS A 110 -0.04 4.57 -1.22
CA LYS A 110 0.46 4.85 0.13
C LYS A 110 0.50 3.60 1.01
N SER A 111 1.36 3.63 2.03
CA SER A 111 1.39 2.62 3.12
C SER A 111 1.36 1.17 2.59
N ALA A 112 0.31 0.41 2.89
CA ALA A 112 0.12 -0.97 2.42
C ALA A 112 0.15 -1.10 0.88
N GLY A 113 -0.27 -0.06 0.13
CA GLY A 113 -0.11 -0.02 -1.33
C GLY A 113 1.36 -0.04 -1.76
N THR A 114 2.21 0.73 -1.09
CA THR A 114 3.66 0.69 -1.31
C THR A 114 4.22 -0.71 -1.07
N MET A 115 3.71 -1.44 -0.08
CA MET A 115 4.12 -2.82 0.19
C MET A 115 3.80 -3.76 -0.99
N ILE A 116 2.62 -3.62 -1.61
CA ILE A 116 2.28 -4.37 -2.82
C ILE A 116 3.24 -4.02 -3.96
N ALA A 117 3.49 -2.72 -4.19
CA ALA A 117 4.40 -2.25 -5.23
C ALA A 117 5.83 -2.79 -5.06
N MET A 118 6.34 -2.87 -3.84
CA MET A 118 7.64 -3.48 -3.52
C MET A 118 7.70 -4.98 -3.82
N GLY A 119 6.58 -5.66 -3.86
CA GLY A 119 6.47 -7.07 -4.22
C GLY A 119 6.52 -7.32 -5.72
N ALA A 120 6.39 -6.30 -6.56
CA ALA A 120 6.45 -6.44 -8.01
C ALA A 120 7.90 -6.61 -8.51
N HIS A 121 8.06 -7.20 -9.70
CA HIS A 121 9.36 -7.35 -10.36
C HIS A 121 9.79 -6.05 -11.05
N GLU A 122 8.82 -5.29 -11.52
CA GLU A 122 9.02 -3.98 -12.15
C GLU A 122 8.02 -2.97 -11.58
N LEU A 123 8.48 -1.75 -11.40
CA LEU A 123 7.66 -0.63 -10.95
C LEU A 123 7.68 0.45 -12.02
N VAL A 124 6.51 0.81 -12.52
CA VAL A 124 6.29 1.91 -13.46
C VAL A 124 5.50 2.99 -12.75
N MET A 125 6.04 4.18 -12.70
CA MET A 125 5.37 5.32 -12.08
C MET A 125 5.09 6.39 -13.12
N SER A 126 3.90 6.98 -13.08
CA SER A 126 3.62 8.19 -13.87
C SER A 126 4.32 9.42 -13.27
N ASP A 127 4.30 10.54 -13.99
CA ASP A 127 4.85 11.81 -13.48
C ASP A 127 4.14 12.30 -12.21
N SER A 128 2.89 11.90 -12.01
CA SER A 128 2.10 12.15 -10.80
C SER A 128 2.04 10.96 -9.85
N GLY A 129 2.77 9.89 -10.16
CA GLY A 129 2.84 8.70 -9.33
C GLY A 129 3.62 8.96 -8.04
N GLU A 130 3.07 8.57 -6.90
CA GLU A 130 3.73 8.74 -5.61
C GLU A 130 3.58 7.51 -4.73
N LEU A 131 4.68 7.12 -4.10
CA LEU A 131 4.69 6.12 -3.04
C LEU A 131 4.67 6.81 -1.68
N GLY A 132 3.95 6.22 -0.73
CA GLY A 132 4.01 6.65 0.66
C GLY A 132 4.95 5.80 1.50
N PRO A 133 5.27 6.23 2.74
CA PRO A 133 6.05 5.41 3.66
C PRO A 133 5.30 4.11 3.98
N LEU A 134 6.07 3.06 4.29
CA LEU A 134 5.56 1.83 4.90
C LEU A 134 5.25 2.12 6.37
N ASP A 135 4.08 2.66 6.63
CA ASP A 135 3.64 3.02 7.95
C ASP A 135 2.36 2.29 8.31
N VAL A 136 2.35 1.71 9.50
CA VAL A 136 1.17 1.02 10.01
C VAL A 136 0.34 2.02 10.79
N GLN A 137 -0.87 2.26 10.32
CA GLN A 137 -1.84 3.11 11.00
C GLN A 137 -2.32 2.42 12.29
N MET A 138 -2.34 3.16 13.37
CA MET A 138 -2.81 2.71 14.67
C MET A 138 -4.07 3.46 15.06
N ALA A 139 -5.04 2.76 15.64
CA ALA A 139 -6.24 3.40 16.17
C ALA A 139 -5.87 4.28 17.37
N LYS A 140 -6.30 5.53 17.37
CA LYS A 140 -6.21 6.38 18.55
C LYS A 140 -7.18 5.89 19.62
N LYS A 141 -6.74 5.85 20.88
CA LYS A 141 -7.55 5.33 22.00
C LYS A 141 -8.81 6.15 22.28
N ASP A 142 -8.75 7.46 22.00
CA ASP A 142 -9.79 8.40 22.41
C ASP A 142 -10.70 8.85 21.27
N GLU A 143 -10.43 8.43 20.02
CA GLU A 143 -11.18 8.86 18.84
C GLU A 143 -11.46 7.67 17.92
N ILE A 144 -12.74 7.30 17.82
CA ILE A 144 -13.21 6.06 17.15
C ILE A 144 -12.89 6.03 15.63
N TRP A 145 -12.61 7.18 15.03
CA TRP A 145 -12.41 7.31 13.58
C TRP A 145 -11.05 7.88 13.16
N GLU A 146 -10.18 8.22 14.11
CA GLU A 146 -8.85 8.72 13.81
C GLU A 146 -7.78 7.65 14.00
N SER A 147 -6.88 7.56 13.03
CA SER A 147 -5.69 6.72 13.08
C SER A 147 -4.44 7.58 13.20
N GLU A 148 -3.47 7.10 13.95
CA GLU A 148 -2.16 7.72 14.09
C GLU A 148 -1.08 6.84 13.49
N SER A 149 -0.10 7.49 12.84
CA SER A 149 1.05 6.81 12.26
C SER A 149 1.97 6.27 13.35
N GLY A 150 2.24 4.99 13.35
CA GLY A 150 3.23 4.38 14.25
C GLY A 150 4.63 4.98 14.09
N LEU A 151 4.99 5.47 12.90
CA LEU A 151 6.23 6.22 12.64
C LEU A 151 6.25 7.53 13.42
N THR A 152 5.13 8.25 13.51
CA THR A 152 5.03 9.51 14.25
C THR A 152 5.28 9.29 15.73
N VAL A 153 4.70 8.26 16.34
CA VAL A 153 4.90 7.90 17.75
C VAL A 153 6.37 7.62 18.05
N MET A 154 7.02 6.81 17.21
CA MET A 154 8.44 6.47 17.39
C MET A 154 9.35 7.68 17.14
N ALA A 155 9.07 8.50 16.12
CA ALA A 155 9.83 9.71 15.83
C ALA A 155 9.72 10.73 16.98
N ALA A 156 8.52 10.89 17.57
CA ALA A 156 8.31 11.74 18.71
C ALA A 156 9.11 11.30 19.94
N LEU A 157 9.16 9.99 20.22
CA LEU A 157 9.95 9.44 21.33
C LEU A 157 11.45 9.70 21.14
N VAL A 158 11.98 9.44 19.92
CA VAL A 158 13.39 9.73 19.59
C VAL A 158 13.69 11.21 19.73
N ALA A 159 12.83 12.09 19.21
CA ALA A 159 12.99 13.53 19.32
C ALA A 159 12.97 14.01 20.79
N LEU A 160 12.10 13.46 21.63
CA LEU A 160 12.07 13.78 23.08
C LEU A 160 13.35 13.34 23.78
N HIS A 161 13.87 12.16 23.47
CA HIS A 161 15.14 11.67 24.00
C HIS A 161 16.30 12.61 23.64
N GLU A 162 16.44 12.96 22.35
CA GLU A 162 17.48 13.89 21.86
C GLU A 162 17.36 15.27 22.48
N LYS A 163 16.13 15.80 22.58
CA LYS A 163 15.88 17.11 23.21
C LYS A 163 16.17 17.13 24.70
N SER A 164 15.89 16.04 25.42
CA SER A 164 16.22 15.94 26.84
C SER A 164 17.73 15.97 27.09
N PHE A 165 18.49 15.25 26.27
CA PHE A 165 19.94 15.27 26.35
C PHE A 165 20.52 16.65 25.99
N SER A 166 20.05 17.25 24.91
CA SER A 166 20.43 18.61 24.48
C SER A 166 20.13 19.66 25.56
N ALA A 167 19.00 19.55 26.24
CA ALA A 167 18.66 20.45 27.34
C ALA A 167 19.61 20.28 28.53
N PHE A 168 19.96 19.02 28.88
CA PHE A 168 20.95 18.76 29.92
C PHE A 168 22.30 19.40 29.60
N GLU A 169 22.82 19.20 28.39
CA GLU A 169 24.09 19.82 27.97
C GLU A 169 24.03 21.35 28.02
N HIS A 170 22.92 21.91 27.50
CA HIS A 170 22.72 23.36 27.53
C HIS A 170 22.75 23.92 28.97
N PHE A 171 22.00 23.35 29.91
CA PHE A 171 22.01 23.78 31.30
C PHE A 171 23.38 23.61 31.94
N LEU A 172 24.05 22.47 31.72
CA LEU A 172 25.38 22.20 32.24
C LEU A 172 26.39 23.26 31.80
N LEU A 173 26.44 23.52 30.50
CA LEU A 173 27.38 24.49 29.91
C LEU A 173 27.07 25.93 30.32
N THR A 174 25.78 26.28 30.41
CA THR A 174 25.36 27.61 30.84
C THR A 174 25.76 27.90 32.28
N LEU A 175 25.53 26.93 33.19
CA LEU A 175 25.95 27.05 34.60
C LEU A 175 27.48 27.16 34.74
N LYS A 176 28.25 26.39 33.97
CA LYS A 176 29.70 26.42 33.98
C LYS A 176 30.27 27.72 33.44
N ARG A 177 29.68 28.28 32.38
CA ARG A 177 30.10 29.57 31.80
C ARG A 177 29.69 30.77 32.64
N GLY A 178 28.52 30.68 33.32
CA GLY A 178 27.97 31.78 34.10
C GLY A 178 28.68 32.04 35.44
N SER A 179 29.37 31.04 36.00
CA SER A 179 30.05 31.23 37.31
C SER A 179 31.29 30.32 37.44
N ARG A 180 32.43 30.95 37.76
CA ARG A 180 33.67 30.23 38.06
C ARG A 180 33.65 29.48 39.40
N SER A 181 32.75 29.87 40.33
CA SER A 181 32.61 29.26 41.63
C SER A 181 31.79 27.96 41.62
N VAL A 182 31.04 27.69 40.57
CA VAL A 182 30.23 26.46 40.46
C VAL A 182 31.14 25.30 40.00
N SER A 183 31.27 24.28 40.86
CA SER A 183 32.02 23.07 40.51
C SER A 183 31.28 22.30 39.38
N PHE A 184 32.03 21.46 38.66
CA PHE A 184 31.43 20.61 37.61
C PHE A 184 30.35 19.68 38.20
N LYS A 185 30.60 19.09 39.36
CA LYS A 185 29.66 18.25 40.08
C LYS A 185 28.34 19.02 40.40
N MET A 186 28.46 20.21 40.98
CA MET A 186 27.28 21.05 41.30
C MET A 186 26.51 21.43 40.03
N ALA A 187 27.21 21.83 38.96
CA ALA A 187 26.58 22.15 37.68
C ALA A 187 25.81 20.96 37.09
N SER A 188 26.41 19.76 37.15
CA SER A 188 25.77 18.52 36.67
C SER A 188 24.52 18.18 37.48
N GLU A 189 24.58 18.28 38.81
CA GLU A 189 23.42 18.01 39.67
C GLU A 189 22.25 18.97 39.41
N ILE A 190 22.55 20.26 39.23
CA ILE A 190 21.54 21.29 38.89
C ILE A 190 20.98 21.02 37.50
N ALA A 191 21.84 20.74 36.48
CA ALA A 191 21.41 20.46 35.13
C ALA A 191 20.49 19.23 35.09
N VAL A 192 20.82 18.15 35.80
CA VAL A 192 19.94 16.97 35.92
C VAL A 192 18.58 17.34 36.48
N ARG A 193 18.56 18.10 37.60
CA ARG A 193 17.29 18.50 38.21
C ARG A 193 16.43 19.37 37.30
N LEU A 194 17.03 20.33 36.58
CA LEU A 194 16.32 21.18 35.61
C LEU A 194 15.77 20.37 34.45
N THR A 195 16.58 19.49 33.88
CA THR A 195 16.16 18.63 32.77
C THR A 195 15.05 17.67 33.21
N THR A 196 15.22 16.98 34.33
CA THR A 196 14.19 16.09 34.89
C THR A 196 12.89 16.85 35.18
N GLY A 197 12.97 18.03 35.81
CA GLY A 197 11.78 18.84 36.06
C GLY A 197 11.04 19.28 34.80
N LEU A 198 11.77 19.58 33.72
CA LEU A 198 11.20 20.00 32.46
C LEU A 198 10.52 18.83 31.70
N PHE A 199 11.15 17.65 31.67
CA PHE A 199 10.70 16.55 30.84
C PHE A 199 9.81 15.54 31.57
N THR A 200 9.89 15.41 32.91
CA THR A 200 9.04 14.47 33.67
C THR A 200 7.55 14.60 33.35
N PRO A 201 6.95 15.82 33.32
CA PRO A 201 5.54 15.95 33.01
C PRO A 201 5.19 15.40 31.60
N ILE A 202 6.08 15.58 30.61
CA ILE A 202 5.87 15.11 29.24
C ILE A 202 5.90 13.59 29.22
N PHE A 203 6.90 12.96 29.85
CA PHE A 203 7.02 11.51 29.89
C PHE A 203 5.92 10.81 30.66
N GLN A 204 5.27 11.47 31.61
CA GLN A 204 4.11 10.93 32.33
C GLN A 204 2.86 10.75 31.46
N HIS A 205 2.75 11.49 30.35
CA HIS A 205 1.66 11.35 29.38
C HIS A 205 1.93 10.33 28.27
N ILE A 206 3.13 9.74 28.24
CA ILE A 206 3.48 8.72 27.25
C ILE A 206 2.95 7.37 27.71
N ASP A 207 2.13 6.73 26.86
CA ASP A 207 1.65 5.37 27.10
C ASP A 207 2.66 4.33 26.59
N PRO A 208 3.31 3.56 27.47
CA PRO A 208 4.29 2.54 27.04
C PRO A 208 3.68 1.44 26.20
N ILE A 209 2.40 1.12 26.38
CA ILE A 209 1.69 0.09 25.61
C ILE A 209 1.55 0.58 24.17
N HIS A 210 1.12 1.81 23.97
CA HIS A 210 0.98 2.43 22.66
C HIS A 210 2.32 2.47 21.89
N ILE A 211 3.43 2.80 22.57
CA ILE A 211 4.77 2.73 21.97
C ILE A 211 5.13 1.29 21.57
N GLY A 212 4.83 0.32 22.43
CA GLY A 212 5.09 -1.08 22.15
C GLY A 212 4.32 -1.61 20.93
N GLU A 213 3.06 -1.20 20.79
CA GLU A 213 2.22 -1.53 19.64
C GLU A 213 2.76 -0.89 18.36
N ALA A 214 3.13 0.41 18.40
CA ALA A 214 3.75 1.12 17.28
C ALA A 214 5.05 0.43 16.81
N SER A 215 5.91 0.08 17.75
CA SER A 215 7.17 -0.62 17.47
C SER A 215 6.95 -1.98 16.83
N ARG A 216 5.99 -2.77 17.34
CA ARG A 216 5.63 -4.08 16.79
C ARG A 216 5.09 -3.96 15.37
N SER A 217 4.19 -3.03 15.13
CA SER A 217 3.58 -2.81 13.83
C SER A 217 4.61 -2.40 12.78
N GLN A 218 5.55 -1.53 13.12
CA GLN A 218 6.67 -1.18 12.23
C GLN A 218 7.57 -2.38 11.93
N LEU A 219 7.85 -3.22 12.93
CA LEU A 219 8.67 -4.41 12.74
C LEU A 219 8.01 -5.40 11.77
N ILE A 220 6.70 -5.59 11.88
CA ILE A 220 5.92 -6.44 10.95
C ILE A 220 6.00 -5.87 9.53
N GLY A 221 5.71 -4.57 9.34
CA GLY A 221 5.78 -3.91 8.04
C GLY A 221 7.17 -4.02 7.40
N ARG A 222 8.24 -3.83 8.20
CA ARG A 222 9.62 -3.99 7.75
C ARG A 222 9.92 -5.44 7.34
N HIS A 223 9.50 -6.43 8.13
CA HIS A 223 9.70 -7.84 7.80
C HIS A 223 8.98 -8.24 6.52
N TYR A 224 7.75 -7.77 6.32
CA TYR A 224 7.02 -8.02 5.09
C TYR A 224 7.71 -7.38 3.89
N GLY A 225 8.13 -6.13 4.00
CA GLY A 225 8.88 -5.45 2.94
C GLY A 225 10.15 -6.19 2.54
N LEU A 226 10.98 -6.58 3.51
CA LEU A 226 12.20 -7.35 3.26
C LEU A 226 11.92 -8.70 2.58
N ARG A 227 10.88 -9.41 3.00
CA ARG A 227 10.51 -10.70 2.38
C ARG A 227 10.02 -10.51 0.94
N LEU A 228 9.23 -9.48 0.69
CA LEU A 228 8.72 -9.20 -0.65
C LEU A 228 9.84 -8.81 -1.62
N THR A 229 10.75 -7.93 -1.22
CA THR A 229 11.90 -7.53 -2.05
C THR A 229 12.86 -8.67 -2.32
N PHE A 230 13.08 -9.56 -1.35
CA PHE A 230 13.93 -10.74 -1.55
C PHE A 230 13.37 -11.66 -2.64
N PHE A 231 12.06 -11.80 -2.75
CA PHE A 231 11.40 -12.65 -3.75
C PHE A 231 11.10 -11.94 -5.07
N SER A 232 11.15 -10.61 -5.13
CA SER A 232 10.89 -9.86 -6.37
C SER A 232 12.05 -9.90 -7.37
N LYS A 233 13.22 -10.42 -6.96
CA LYS A 233 14.46 -10.42 -7.76
C LYS A 233 14.91 -9.03 -8.24
N ASN A 234 14.37 -7.98 -7.69
CA ASN A 234 14.83 -6.61 -7.90
C ASN A 234 16.02 -6.37 -6.96
N MET A 235 17.11 -7.05 -7.20
CA MET A 235 18.44 -6.76 -6.66
C MET A 235 19.40 -6.54 -7.81
#